data_a4f648cdcb0e9afcfb340f12fcb78a3f
#
_entry.id   a4f648cdcb0e9afcfb340f12fcb78a3f
#
_cell.length_a   1.000
_cell.length_b   1.000
_cell.length_c   1.000
_cell.angle_alpha   90.00
_cell.angle_beta   90.00
_cell.angle_gamma   90.00
#
_symmetry.space_group_name_H-M   'P 1'
#
loop_
_entity.id
_entity.type
_entity.pdbx_description
1 polymer ?
#
loop_
_entity_poly.entity_id
_entity_poly.type
_entity_poly.pdbx_seq_one_letter_code
_entity_poly.pdbx_strand_id
1 'polypeptide(L)'
;MTSGKRPARRFVYCVVAACAVTQSLSCFARDLNQDEVLELRRKGVILPLEQFIDQALGRYPGSKLLEAELEEKHGALVYEIELLTADHVVRELKFDAGDSHLLQDKEDD
;
A
#
# COMPACT_ATOMS: atom_id res chain seq x y z
N MET A 1 -18.25 -37.22 -19.12
CA MET A 1 -18.40 -36.87 -17.87
C MET A 1 -17.21 -36.31 -17.26
N THR A 2 -16.29 -37.07 -16.91
CA THR A 2 -15.08 -36.64 -16.27
C THR A 2 -14.19 -35.84 -17.19
N SER A 3 -14.31 -36.01 -18.47
CA SER A 3 -13.45 -35.30 -19.41
C SER A 3 -13.64 -33.78 -19.37
N GLY A 4 -14.81 -33.35 -18.98
CA GLY A 4 -15.03 -31.92 -18.89
C GLY A 4 -14.21 -31.21 -17.85
N LYS A 5 -13.82 -31.94 -16.80
CA LYS A 5 -13.04 -31.34 -15.73
C LYS A 5 -11.61 -31.06 -16.12
N ARG A 6 -11.05 -31.90 -16.96
CA ARG A 6 -9.65 -31.76 -17.32
C ARG A 6 -9.33 -30.49 -18.09
N PRO A 7 -10.13 -30.15 -19.10
CA PRO A 7 -9.91 -28.87 -19.80
C PRO A 7 -9.98 -27.70 -18.85
N ALA A 8 -10.90 -27.74 -17.89
CA ALA A 8 -11.03 -26.66 -16.93
C ALA A 8 -9.78 -26.53 -16.09
N ARG A 9 -9.19 -27.64 -15.68
CA ARG A 9 -7.97 -27.58 -14.89
C ARG A 9 -6.82 -26.97 -15.66
N ARG A 10 -6.66 -27.36 -16.90
CA ARG A 10 -5.61 -26.79 -17.73
C ARG A 10 -5.78 -25.31 -17.90
N PHE A 11 -7.01 -24.89 -18.04
CA PHE A 11 -7.30 -23.49 -18.14
C PHE A 11 -6.88 -22.74 -16.89
N VAL A 12 -7.09 -23.34 -15.73
CA VAL A 12 -6.69 -22.74 -14.46
C VAL A 12 -5.17 -22.60 -14.39
N TYR A 13 -4.43 -23.57 -14.87
CA TYR A 13 -2.98 -23.47 -14.88
C TYR A 13 -2.49 -22.30 -15.74
N CYS A 14 -3.14 -22.08 -16.86
CA CYS A 14 -2.78 -20.96 -17.71
C CYS A 14 -3.01 -19.63 -17.00
N VAL A 15 -4.09 -19.54 -16.25
CA VAL A 15 -4.39 -18.33 -15.49
C VAL A 15 -3.34 -18.08 -14.43
N VAL A 16 -2.90 -19.14 -13.76
CA VAL A 16 -1.86 -19.01 -12.74
C VAL A 16 -0.55 -18.52 -13.35
N ALA A 17 -0.19 -19.02 -14.51
CA ALA A 17 1.01 -18.57 -15.18
C ALA A 17 0.93 -17.09 -15.54
N ALA A 18 -0.22 -16.65 -16.00
CA ALA A 18 -0.42 -15.24 -16.32
C ALA A 18 -0.27 -14.37 -15.07
N CYS A 19 -0.78 -14.84 -13.93
CA CYS A 19 -0.65 -14.11 -12.68
C CYS A 19 0.81 -13.97 -12.25
N ALA A 20 1.62 -15.01 -12.49
CA ALA A 20 3.03 -14.95 -12.13
C ALA A 20 3.74 -13.86 -12.92
N VAL A 21 3.42 -13.70 -14.19
CA VAL A 21 4.00 -12.66 -15.03
C VAL A 21 3.59 -11.29 -14.51
N THR A 22 2.32 -11.13 -14.13
CA THR A 22 1.82 -9.89 -13.60
C THR A 22 2.56 -9.51 -12.31
N GLN A 23 2.84 -10.48 -11.46
CA GLN A 23 3.59 -10.22 -10.23
C GLN A 23 4.99 -9.70 -10.52
N SER A 24 5.63 -10.19 -11.54
CA SER A 24 6.96 -9.70 -11.92
C SER A 24 6.93 -8.22 -12.24
N LEU A 25 5.86 -7.77 -12.89
CA LEU A 25 5.74 -6.39 -13.30
C LEU A 25 5.45 -5.46 -12.13
N SER A 26 4.96 -5.98 -11.02
CA SER A 26 4.63 -5.15 -9.87
C SER A 26 5.75 -5.02 -8.86
N CYS A 27 6.97 -5.42 -9.24
CA CYS A 27 8.12 -5.35 -8.34
C CYS A 27 8.62 -3.94 -8.10
N PHE A 28 8.03 -2.92 -8.73
CA PHE A 28 8.47 -1.54 -8.56
C PHE A 28 8.08 -0.94 -7.23
N ALA A 29 7.10 -1.53 -6.54
CA ALA A 29 6.69 -1.09 -5.23
C ALA A 29 6.82 -2.25 -4.26
N ARG A 30 7.38 -1.99 -3.09
CA ARG A 30 7.47 -3.02 -2.04
C ARG A 30 7.28 -2.40 -0.68
N ASP A 31 6.70 -3.19 0.21
CA ASP A 31 6.56 -2.81 1.60
C ASP A 31 7.88 -3.10 2.31
N LEU A 32 8.29 -2.21 3.18
CA LEU A 32 9.50 -2.40 3.96
C LEU A 32 9.17 -3.13 5.25
N ASN A 33 10.09 -3.98 5.70
CA ASN A 33 9.91 -4.65 6.97
C ASN A 33 10.26 -3.72 8.12
N GLN A 34 9.91 -4.14 9.34
CA GLN A 34 10.04 -3.30 10.51
C GLN A 34 11.49 -2.90 10.79
N ASP A 35 12.44 -3.79 10.56
CA ASP A 35 13.84 -3.48 10.79
C ASP A 35 14.35 -2.41 9.86
N GLU A 36 13.93 -2.47 8.60
CA GLU A 36 14.28 -1.45 7.61
C GLU A 36 13.72 -0.09 8.00
N VAL A 37 12.47 -0.07 8.44
CA VAL A 37 11.82 1.16 8.86
C VAL A 37 12.55 1.81 10.04
N LEU A 38 12.91 1.01 11.05
CA LEU A 38 13.62 1.51 12.21
C LEU A 38 14.97 2.09 11.83
N GLU A 39 15.67 1.45 10.92
CA GLU A 39 16.96 1.92 10.46
C GLU A 39 16.84 3.27 9.75
N LEU A 40 15.83 3.40 8.88
CA LEU A 40 15.61 4.65 8.16
C LEU A 40 15.21 5.78 9.09
N ARG A 41 14.41 5.49 10.11
CA ARG A 41 14.03 6.48 11.10
C ARG A 41 15.26 6.93 11.91
N ARG A 42 16.10 5.98 12.31
CA ARG A 42 17.27 6.29 13.09
C ARG A 42 18.25 7.17 12.33
N LYS A 43 18.35 6.97 11.03
CA LYS A 43 19.22 7.77 10.17
C LYS A 43 18.60 9.12 9.78
N GLY A 44 17.36 9.35 10.13
CA GLY A 44 16.68 10.59 9.77
C GLY A 44 16.24 10.67 8.32
N VAL A 45 16.21 9.53 7.61
CA VAL A 45 15.79 9.49 6.22
C VAL A 45 14.28 9.65 6.10
N ILE A 46 13.55 9.11 7.08
CA ILE A 46 12.09 9.24 7.13
C ILE A 46 11.66 9.86 8.46
N LEU A 47 10.52 10.53 8.44
CA LEU A 47 9.91 11.10 9.62
C LEU A 47 9.10 10.05 10.39
N PRO A 48 8.78 10.28 11.66
CA PRO A 48 8.01 9.33 12.45
C PRO A 48 6.61 9.11 11.87
N LEU A 49 6.14 7.87 11.91
CA LEU A 49 4.83 7.50 11.36
C LEU A 49 3.71 8.28 12.03
N GLU A 50 3.81 8.54 13.32
CA GLU A 50 2.78 9.25 14.08
C GLU A 50 2.45 10.61 13.47
N GLN A 51 3.46 11.27 12.91
CA GLN A 51 3.25 12.56 12.28
C GLN A 51 2.33 12.45 11.06
N PHE A 52 2.49 11.37 10.30
CA PHE A 52 1.67 11.16 9.11
C PHE A 52 0.25 10.76 9.47
N ILE A 53 0.10 9.95 10.51
CA ILE A 53 -1.22 9.55 10.99
C ILE A 53 -1.98 10.77 11.49
N ASP A 54 -1.34 11.61 12.28
CA ASP A 54 -1.96 12.84 12.78
C ASP A 54 -2.39 13.75 11.63
N GLN A 55 -1.54 13.86 10.63
CA GLN A 55 -1.82 14.68 9.46
C GLN A 55 -3.03 14.15 8.69
N ALA A 56 -3.07 12.83 8.50
CA ALA A 56 -4.17 12.19 7.79
C ALA A 56 -5.49 12.33 8.54
N LEU A 57 -5.48 12.05 9.84
CA LEU A 57 -6.68 12.17 10.66
C LEU A 57 -7.17 13.61 10.75
N GLY A 58 -6.25 14.57 10.76
CA GLY A 58 -6.63 15.98 10.77
C GLY A 58 -7.30 16.43 9.47
N ARG A 59 -6.97 15.76 8.37
CA ARG A 59 -7.59 16.06 7.08
C ARG A 59 -9.04 15.58 7.03
N TYR A 60 -9.34 14.50 7.73
CA TYR A 60 -10.67 13.90 7.76
C TYR A 60 -11.11 13.70 9.19
N PRO A 61 -11.62 14.75 9.83
CA PRO A 61 -12.04 14.65 11.23
C PRO A 61 -13.09 13.57 11.42
N GLY A 62 -12.93 12.80 12.50
CA GLY A 62 -13.83 11.71 12.78
C GLY A 62 -13.51 10.41 12.07
N SER A 63 -12.43 10.38 11.30
CA SER A 63 -12.03 9.17 10.61
C SER A 63 -11.29 8.21 11.52
N LYS A 64 -11.17 6.96 11.07
CA LYS A 64 -10.43 5.91 11.78
C LYS A 64 -9.32 5.38 10.89
N LEU A 65 -8.18 5.13 11.50
CA LEU A 65 -7.06 4.54 10.79
C LEU A 65 -7.35 3.07 10.51
N LEU A 66 -7.27 2.68 9.24
CA LEU A 66 -7.41 1.28 8.85
C LEU A 66 -6.05 0.61 8.67
N GLU A 67 -5.13 1.30 8.01
CA GLU A 67 -3.85 0.71 7.68
C GLU A 67 -2.82 1.80 7.44
N ALA A 68 -1.55 1.48 7.74
CA ALA A 68 -0.44 2.39 7.47
C ALA A 68 0.76 1.54 7.06
N GLU A 69 1.36 1.87 5.92
CA GLU A 69 2.49 1.12 5.39
C GLU A 69 3.54 2.06 4.83
N LEU A 70 4.80 1.66 4.93
CA LEU A 70 5.89 2.35 4.27
C LEU A 70 6.28 1.54 3.05
N GLU A 71 6.27 2.19 1.90
CA GLU A 71 6.60 1.56 0.63
C GLU A 71 7.80 2.24 -0.01
N GLU A 72 8.57 1.45 -0.73
CA GLU A 72 9.60 1.99 -1.60
C GLU A 72 9.14 1.82 -3.03
N LYS A 73 9.06 2.92 -3.78
CA LYS A 73 8.58 2.90 -5.15
C LYS A 73 9.47 3.79 -6.00
N HIS A 74 10.14 3.19 -6.98
CA HIS A 74 11.05 3.94 -7.87
C HIS A 74 12.11 4.72 -7.06
N GLY A 75 12.59 4.13 -5.98
CA GLY A 75 13.59 4.77 -5.14
C GLY A 75 13.04 5.79 -4.17
N ALA A 76 11.76 6.08 -4.20
CA ALA A 76 11.13 7.02 -3.28
C ALA A 76 10.48 6.27 -2.14
N LEU A 77 10.56 6.84 -0.94
CA LEU A 77 9.92 6.26 0.25
C LEU A 77 8.62 6.99 0.51
N VAL A 78 7.53 6.24 0.56
CA VAL A 78 6.17 6.77 0.63
C VAL A 78 5.42 6.08 1.75
N TYR A 79 4.78 6.87 2.63
CA TYR A 79 3.82 6.33 3.59
C TYR A 79 2.44 6.32 2.96
N GLU A 80 1.82 5.14 2.96
CA GLU A 80 0.45 4.97 2.51
C GLU A 80 -0.43 4.78 3.72
N ILE A 81 -1.44 5.64 3.88
CA ILE A 81 -2.34 5.61 5.02
C ILE A 81 -3.76 5.46 4.51
N GLU A 82 -4.47 4.49 5.04
CA GLU A 82 -5.84 4.20 4.68
C GLU A 82 -6.75 4.56 5.85
N LEU A 83 -7.77 5.35 5.58
CA LEU A 83 -8.72 5.81 6.59
C LEU A 83 -10.14 5.43 6.23
N LEU A 84 -10.95 5.19 7.26
CA LEU A 84 -12.39 5.12 7.10
C LEU A 84 -12.97 6.44 7.64
N THR A 85 -13.56 7.23 6.75
CA THR A 85 -14.09 8.53 7.14
C THR A 85 -15.38 8.41 7.93
N ALA A 86 -15.82 9.52 8.52
CA ALA A 86 -17.08 9.56 9.25
C ALA A 86 -18.26 9.20 8.35
N ASP A 87 -18.14 9.45 7.05
CA ASP A 87 -19.16 9.10 6.06
C ASP A 87 -19.05 7.66 5.56
N HIS A 88 -18.17 6.87 6.17
CA HIS A 88 -17.94 5.47 5.79
C HIS A 88 -17.32 5.31 4.40
N VAL A 89 -16.50 6.27 4.01
CA VAL A 89 -15.74 6.20 2.77
C VAL A 89 -14.30 5.84 3.10
N VAL A 90 -13.71 4.94 2.33
CA VAL A 90 -12.31 4.58 2.50
C VAL A 90 -11.47 5.54 1.68
N ARG A 91 -10.54 6.24 2.34
CA ARG A 91 -9.61 7.16 1.68
C ARG A 91 -8.20 6.62 1.76
N GLU A 92 -7.47 6.73 0.65
CA GLU A 92 -6.07 6.35 0.60
C GLU A 92 -5.23 7.60 0.43
N LEU A 93 -4.36 7.86 1.39
CA LEU A 93 -3.47 9.02 1.35
C LEU A 93 -2.04 8.55 1.25
N LYS A 94 -1.26 9.20 0.39
CA LYS A 94 0.16 8.91 0.24
C LYS A 94 0.96 10.15 0.53
N PHE A 95 1.99 10.01 1.36
CA PHE A 95 2.87 11.09 1.75
C PHE A 95 4.31 10.74 1.43
N ASP A 96 5.08 11.73 1.06
CA ASP A 96 6.53 11.57 0.99
C ASP A 96 7.04 11.33 2.41
N ALA A 97 7.73 10.21 2.64
CA ALA A 97 8.12 9.83 3.98
C ALA A 97 9.23 10.70 4.55
N GLY A 98 9.97 11.41 3.70
CA GLY A 98 11.07 12.25 4.13
C GLY A 98 10.66 13.66 4.55
N ASP A 99 9.65 14.23 3.89
CA ASP A 99 9.26 15.63 4.16
C ASP A 99 7.79 15.80 4.48
N SER A 100 7.03 14.73 4.54
CA SER A 100 5.60 14.72 4.85
C SER A 100 4.70 15.39 3.81
N HIS A 101 5.21 15.60 2.61
CA HIS A 101 4.40 16.19 1.55
C HIS A 101 3.30 15.23 1.10
N LEU A 102 2.07 15.71 0.98
CA LEU A 102 0.96 14.89 0.51
C LEU A 102 1.08 14.69 -1.00
N LEU A 103 1.19 13.45 -1.42
CA LEU A 103 1.35 13.10 -2.82
C LEU A 103 0.04 12.69 -3.48
N GLN A 104 -0.84 12.08 -2.71
CA GLN A 104 -2.09 11.56 -3.26
C GLN A 104 -3.14 11.46 -2.16
N ASP A 105 -4.39 11.75 -2.52
CA ASP A 105 -5.53 11.61 -1.63
C ASP A 105 -6.70 11.21 -2.53
N LYS A 106 -7.11 9.95 -2.44
CA LYS A 106 -8.17 9.45 -3.30
C LYS A 106 -9.08 8.48 -2.54
N GLU A 107 -10.27 8.32 -3.07
CA GLU A 107 -11.18 7.32 -2.57
C GLU A 107 -10.72 5.96 -3.04
N ASP A 108 -10.68 5.01 -2.11
CA ASP A 108 -10.25 3.65 -2.43
C ASP A 108 -11.49 2.79 -2.66
N ASP A 109 -11.64 2.35 -3.90
CA ASP A 109 -12.76 1.45 -4.27
C ASP A 109 -12.41 -0.03 -3.97
#